data_e807fc0012ea84971410f3816357bb4f
#
_entry.id   e807fc0012ea84971410f3816357bb4f
#
_cell.length_a   1.000
_cell.length_b   1.000
_cell.length_c   1.000
_cell.angle_alpha   90.00
_cell.angle_beta   90.00
_cell.angle_gamma   90.00
#
_symmetry.space_group_name_H-M   'P 1'
#
loop_
_entity.id
_entity.type
_entity.pdbx_description
1 polymer ?
#
loop_
_entity_poly.entity_id
_entity_poly.type
_entity_poly.pdbx_seq_one_letter_code
_entity_poly.pdbx_strand_id
1 'polypeptide(L)'
;TDKEEVGFNGVTGMYTRIFDAFVIELLEKTGNNKISALDKTFSNTKALSADVDAAYNPNFPSAFEKNNSAFFGRGMSLVKYTGARGKSGASEAPAEFVAEVRRIFDQAGARYQSCELGKVDKGGGGTIALTLANRGMDVLDVGVPVMGMHSPYELTSKFDVYQAYKGYQAFLK
;
A
#
# COMPACT_ATOMS: atom_id res chain seq x y z
N THR A 1 -3.03 11.39 -2.74
CA THR A 1 -1.88 12.30 -2.88
C THR A 1 -0.63 11.46 -3.08
N ASP A 2 0.16 11.84 -4.02
CA ASP A 2 1.41 11.18 -4.36
C ASP A 2 2.56 11.73 -3.49
N LYS A 3 2.49 11.44 -2.22
CA LYS A 3 3.45 11.99 -1.26
C LYS A 3 4.80 11.27 -1.28
N GLU A 4 4.82 10.04 -1.72
CA GLU A 4 6.04 9.25 -1.81
C GLU A 4 7.01 9.88 -2.81
N GLU A 5 6.52 10.25 -3.98
CA GLU A 5 7.32 10.83 -5.06
C GLU A 5 7.81 12.26 -4.77
N VAL A 6 7.17 12.99 -3.88
CA VAL A 6 7.62 14.35 -3.50
C VAL A 6 8.64 14.36 -2.37
N GLY A 7 9.03 13.22 -1.83
CA GLY A 7 10.06 13.08 -0.80
C GLY A 7 9.60 13.39 0.61
N PHE A 8 10.57 13.49 1.54
CA PHE A 8 10.29 13.54 2.98
C PHE A 8 10.12 14.95 3.52
N ASN A 9 10.69 15.95 2.89
CA ASN A 9 10.76 17.32 3.39
C ASN A 9 9.95 18.28 2.51
N GLY A 10 9.73 19.49 3.04
CA GLY A 10 8.96 20.52 2.34
C GLY A 10 7.47 20.49 2.66
N VAL A 11 6.71 21.42 2.10
CA VAL A 11 5.29 21.62 2.43
C VAL A 11 4.44 20.39 2.15
N THR A 12 4.73 19.67 1.08
CA THR A 12 4.01 18.46 0.66
C THR A 12 4.73 17.17 1.02
N GLY A 13 5.90 17.25 1.66
CA GLY A 13 6.70 16.07 2.03
C GLY A 13 6.00 15.17 3.05
N MET A 14 6.49 13.94 3.19
CA MET A 14 5.86 12.90 4.02
C MET A 14 5.83 13.24 5.51
N TYR A 15 6.80 14.04 6.00
CA TYR A 15 6.88 14.44 7.41
C TYR A 15 6.15 15.75 7.71
N THR A 16 5.46 16.35 6.75
CA THR A 16 4.70 17.58 6.99
C THR A 16 3.40 17.31 7.72
N ARG A 17 2.91 18.33 8.40
CA ARG A 17 1.62 18.27 9.09
C ARG A 17 0.40 18.49 8.20
N ILE A 18 0.58 18.62 6.88
CA ILE A 18 -0.55 18.81 5.96
C ILE A 18 -1.53 17.65 6.04
N PHE A 19 -1.04 16.42 6.11
CA PHE A 19 -1.92 15.26 6.25
C PHE A 19 -2.71 15.32 7.56
N ASP A 20 -2.06 15.66 8.67
CA ASP A 20 -2.71 15.78 9.98
C ASP A 20 -3.77 16.89 9.95
N ALA A 21 -3.44 18.05 9.40
CA ALA A 21 -4.37 19.16 9.25
C ALA A 21 -5.57 18.79 8.38
N PHE A 22 -5.35 18.07 7.28
CA PHE A 22 -6.42 17.57 6.42
C PHE A 22 -7.37 16.62 7.16
N VAL A 23 -6.82 15.67 7.93
CA VAL A 23 -7.63 14.72 8.70
C VAL A 23 -8.42 15.46 9.78
N ILE A 24 -7.82 16.43 10.46
CA ILE A 24 -8.49 17.26 11.47
C ILE A 24 -9.66 18.01 10.83
N GLU A 25 -9.43 18.70 9.71
CA GLU A 25 -10.46 19.47 9.02
C GLU A 25 -11.61 18.55 8.55
N LEU A 26 -11.28 17.37 8.05
CA LEU A 26 -12.28 16.38 7.61
C LEU A 26 -13.16 15.93 8.79
N LEU A 27 -12.55 15.62 9.93
CA LEU A 27 -13.26 15.19 11.13
C LEU A 27 -14.14 16.32 11.70
N GLU A 28 -13.66 17.55 11.70
CA GLU A 28 -14.45 18.73 12.12
C GLU A 28 -15.67 18.92 11.20
N LYS A 29 -15.49 18.85 9.88
CA LYS A 29 -16.58 18.98 8.90
C LYS A 29 -17.59 17.84 8.97
N THR A 30 -17.20 16.66 9.42
CA THR A 30 -18.10 15.52 9.58
C THR A 30 -18.79 15.47 10.96
N GLY A 31 -18.61 16.51 11.77
CA GLY A 31 -19.29 16.65 13.07
C GLY A 31 -18.65 15.88 14.23
N ASN A 32 -17.47 15.35 14.04
CA ASN A 32 -16.69 14.67 15.08
C ASN A 32 -15.86 15.67 15.90
N ASN A 33 -16.53 16.53 16.66
CA ASN A 33 -15.89 17.64 17.40
C ASN A 33 -15.06 17.22 18.64
N LYS A 34 -14.80 15.93 18.84
CA LYS A 34 -14.03 15.42 19.98
C LYS A 34 -12.67 14.90 19.57
N ILE A 35 -11.91 15.71 18.86
CA ILE A 35 -10.50 15.38 18.58
C ILE A 35 -9.67 15.76 19.80
N SER A 36 -9.80 14.99 20.87
CA SER A 36 -8.97 15.19 22.06
C SER A 36 -7.58 14.55 21.97
N ALA A 37 -7.37 13.68 20.93
CA ALA A 37 -6.07 13.07 20.66
C ALA A 37 -6.02 12.53 19.22
N LEU A 38 -5.29 13.21 18.36
CA LEU A 38 -5.05 12.78 16.98
C LEU A 38 -4.44 11.36 16.92
N ASP A 39 -3.51 11.07 17.84
CA ASP A 39 -2.88 9.74 17.95
C ASP A 39 -3.90 8.62 18.20
N LYS A 40 -4.92 8.89 19.05
CA LYS A 40 -6.00 7.92 19.28
C LYS A 40 -6.87 7.72 18.05
N THR A 41 -7.06 8.74 17.25
CA THR A 41 -7.79 8.65 15.98
C THR A 41 -6.99 7.80 14.99
N PHE A 42 -5.69 8.04 14.87
CA PHE A 42 -4.84 7.27 13.99
C PHE A 42 -4.71 5.80 14.42
N SER A 43 -4.60 5.49 15.70
CA SER A 43 -4.55 4.11 16.19
C SER A 43 -5.83 3.29 15.94
N ASN A 44 -6.94 3.95 15.64
CA ASN A 44 -8.19 3.31 15.23
C ASN A 44 -8.42 3.37 13.71
N THR A 45 -7.47 3.88 12.95
CA THR A 45 -7.59 4.04 11.50
C THR A 45 -7.01 2.84 10.79
N LYS A 46 -7.77 2.34 9.81
CA LYS A 46 -7.35 1.29 8.88
C LYS A 46 -7.15 1.90 7.50
N ALA A 47 -6.04 1.59 6.87
CA ALA A 47 -5.68 2.15 5.58
C ALA A 47 -5.18 1.08 4.59
N LEU A 48 -5.59 1.21 3.34
CA LEU A 48 -4.90 0.56 2.23
C LEU A 48 -3.95 1.56 1.59
N SER A 49 -2.68 1.22 1.54
CA SER A 49 -1.68 1.91 0.74
C SER A 49 -1.78 1.38 -0.68
N ALA A 50 -2.37 2.18 -1.57
CA ALA A 50 -2.67 1.76 -2.94
C ALA A 50 -1.47 1.97 -3.87
N ASP A 51 -0.32 1.44 -3.47
CA ASP A 51 0.89 1.48 -4.26
C ASP A 51 0.97 0.31 -5.24
N VAL A 52 1.68 0.50 -6.35
CA VAL A 52 1.92 -0.55 -7.33
C VAL A 52 3.02 -1.50 -6.86
N ASP A 53 2.99 -2.72 -7.34
CA ASP A 53 3.98 -3.74 -7.03
C ASP A 53 4.69 -4.25 -8.29
N ALA A 54 5.93 -4.70 -8.16
CA ALA A 54 6.69 -5.21 -9.30
C ALA A 54 6.19 -6.58 -9.75
N ALA A 55 5.62 -6.66 -10.95
CA ALA A 55 5.31 -7.93 -11.57
C ALA A 55 6.57 -8.68 -11.98
N TYR A 56 6.57 -10.01 -11.81
CA TYR A 56 7.65 -10.86 -12.25
C TYR A 56 7.98 -10.60 -13.72
N ASN A 57 9.23 -10.22 -13.98
CA ASN A 57 9.74 -9.96 -15.32
C ASN A 57 10.67 -11.10 -15.76
N PRO A 58 10.29 -11.91 -16.74
CA PRO A 58 11.10 -13.03 -17.22
C PRO A 58 12.42 -12.61 -17.89
N ASN A 59 12.53 -11.34 -18.30
CA ASN A 59 13.78 -10.82 -18.88
C ASN A 59 14.81 -10.46 -17.79
N PHE A 60 14.38 -10.32 -16.54
CA PHE A 60 15.26 -9.98 -15.40
C PHE A 60 14.99 -10.90 -14.20
N PRO A 61 15.07 -12.23 -14.36
CA PRO A 61 14.65 -13.17 -13.32
C PRO A 61 15.49 -13.07 -12.04
N SER A 62 16.70 -12.59 -12.14
CA SER A 62 17.60 -12.42 -10.97
C SER A 62 17.17 -11.31 -10.01
N ALA A 63 16.31 -10.40 -10.46
CA ALA A 63 15.74 -9.32 -9.64
C ALA A 63 14.57 -9.77 -8.77
N PHE A 64 14.09 -11.01 -8.96
CA PHE A 64 12.88 -11.51 -8.33
C PHE A 64 13.13 -12.81 -7.54
N GLU A 65 12.34 -12.99 -6.50
CA GLU A 65 12.08 -14.30 -5.90
C GLU A 65 10.77 -14.81 -6.47
N LYS A 66 10.84 -15.72 -7.45
CA LYS A 66 9.67 -16.09 -8.27
C LYS A 66 8.46 -16.55 -7.46
N ASN A 67 8.70 -17.24 -6.34
CA ASN A 67 7.62 -17.77 -5.49
C ASN A 67 6.89 -16.69 -4.69
N ASN A 68 7.53 -15.53 -4.52
CA ASN A 68 6.99 -14.39 -3.78
C ASN A 68 6.65 -13.20 -4.68
N SER A 69 6.73 -13.37 -5.99
CA SER A 69 6.48 -12.30 -6.96
C SER A 69 5.02 -12.21 -7.35
N ALA A 70 4.57 -11.01 -7.67
CA ALA A 70 3.30 -10.77 -8.32
C ALA A 70 3.33 -11.19 -9.80
N PHE A 71 2.21 -11.62 -10.34
CA PHE A 71 2.04 -11.99 -11.74
C PHE A 71 0.81 -11.32 -12.33
N PHE A 72 0.89 -10.91 -13.58
CA PHE A 72 -0.25 -10.38 -14.32
C PHE A 72 -1.41 -11.38 -14.40
N GLY A 73 -2.63 -10.87 -14.30
CA GLY A 73 -3.86 -11.65 -14.43
C GLY A 73 -4.24 -12.47 -13.18
N ARG A 74 -3.54 -12.26 -12.06
CA ARG A 74 -3.84 -12.95 -10.80
C ARG A 74 -4.56 -12.07 -9.77
N GLY A 75 -4.83 -10.82 -10.12
CA GLY A 75 -5.48 -9.85 -9.25
C GLY A 75 -4.50 -8.92 -8.56
N MET A 76 -4.99 -8.19 -7.56
CA MET A 76 -4.21 -7.24 -6.79
C MET A 76 -3.03 -7.90 -6.06
N SER A 77 -1.98 -7.15 -5.87
CA SER A 77 -0.86 -7.51 -4.99
C SER A 77 -1.21 -7.13 -3.54
N LEU A 78 -1.15 -8.08 -2.62
CA LEU A 78 -1.15 -7.83 -1.18
C LEU A 78 0.28 -7.98 -0.67
N VAL A 79 0.87 -6.88 -0.25
CA VAL A 79 2.26 -6.83 0.22
C VAL A 79 2.28 -6.61 1.72
N LYS A 80 2.43 -7.70 2.48
CA LYS A 80 2.45 -7.66 3.94
C LYS A 80 3.68 -6.96 4.49
N TYR A 81 4.81 -7.12 3.80
CA TYR A 81 6.09 -6.52 4.16
C TYR A 81 6.55 -5.60 3.04
N THR A 82 6.90 -4.37 3.39
CA THR A 82 7.58 -3.44 2.49
C THR A 82 8.97 -3.15 3.03
N GLY A 83 9.84 -2.68 2.17
CA GLY A 83 11.21 -2.33 2.54
C GLY A 83 12.21 -2.76 1.48
N ALA A 84 13.44 -2.28 1.59
CA ALA A 84 14.52 -2.55 0.66
C ALA A 84 15.76 -3.05 1.38
N ARG A 85 16.54 -3.89 0.72
CA ARG A 85 17.90 -4.28 1.11
C ARG A 85 18.05 -4.61 2.60
N GLY A 86 17.38 -5.65 3.07
CA GLY A 86 17.42 -6.02 4.47
C GLY A 86 16.52 -5.13 5.36
N LYS A 87 15.39 -4.71 4.83
CA LYS A 87 14.32 -4.01 5.57
C LYS A 87 14.59 -2.53 5.87
N SER A 88 15.43 -1.87 5.07
CA SER A 88 15.56 -0.41 5.14
C SER A 88 14.25 0.26 4.73
N GLY A 89 13.75 1.19 5.53
CA GLY A 89 12.46 1.82 5.30
C GLY A 89 11.26 0.87 5.34
N ALA A 90 11.39 -0.24 6.08
CA ALA A 90 10.42 -1.31 6.10
C ALA A 90 9.20 -0.99 6.96
N SER A 91 8.06 -1.52 6.55
CA SER A 91 6.85 -1.63 7.36
C SER A 91 6.25 -3.03 7.24
N GLU A 92 5.45 -3.40 8.22
CA GLU A 92 4.74 -4.67 8.26
C GLU A 92 3.27 -4.42 8.61
N ALA A 93 2.37 -5.01 7.82
CA ALA A 93 0.95 -5.01 8.15
C ALA A 93 0.65 -6.03 9.27
N PRO A 94 -0.19 -5.69 10.29
CA PRO A 94 -0.65 -6.65 11.29
C PRO A 94 -1.36 -7.84 10.64
N ALA A 95 -1.09 -9.05 11.13
CA ALA A 95 -1.66 -10.27 10.55
C ALA A 95 -3.20 -10.28 10.61
N GLU A 96 -3.75 -9.74 11.69
CA GLU A 96 -5.20 -9.60 11.91
C GLU A 96 -5.82 -8.68 10.86
N PHE A 97 -5.16 -7.57 10.54
CA PHE A 97 -5.64 -6.64 9.51
C PHE A 97 -5.53 -7.26 8.12
N VAL A 98 -4.45 -7.97 7.82
CA VAL A 98 -4.32 -8.73 6.57
C VAL A 98 -5.47 -9.74 6.42
N ALA A 99 -5.79 -10.48 7.48
CA ALA A 99 -6.89 -11.44 7.47
C ALA A 99 -8.25 -10.76 7.25
N GLU A 100 -8.48 -9.59 7.86
CA GLU A 100 -9.69 -8.80 7.67
C GLU A 100 -9.84 -8.34 6.21
N VAL A 101 -8.78 -7.76 5.63
CA VAL A 101 -8.78 -7.29 4.24
C VAL A 101 -9.04 -8.45 3.27
N ARG A 102 -8.38 -9.59 3.48
CA ARG A 102 -8.63 -10.79 2.68
C ARG A 102 -10.09 -11.23 2.74
N ARG A 103 -10.68 -11.25 3.93
CA ARG A 103 -12.10 -11.60 4.09
C ARG A 103 -13.02 -10.63 3.33
N ILE A 104 -12.72 -9.32 3.37
CA ILE A 104 -13.48 -8.30 2.62
C ILE A 104 -13.39 -8.58 1.11
N PHE A 105 -12.19 -8.87 0.61
CA PHE A 105 -11.97 -9.14 -0.81
C PHE A 105 -12.61 -10.44 -1.27
N ASP A 106 -12.52 -11.50 -0.46
CA ASP A 106 -13.17 -12.79 -0.75
C ASP A 106 -14.69 -12.62 -0.84
N GLN A 107 -15.30 -11.90 0.09
CA GLN A 107 -16.75 -11.61 0.07
C GLN A 107 -17.17 -10.79 -1.15
N ALA A 108 -16.31 -9.88 -1.61
CA ALA A 108 -16.56 -9.09 -2.82
C ALA A 108 -16.23 -9.84 -4.11
N GLY A 109 -15.66 -11.02 -4.04
CA GLY A 109 -15.16 -11.76 -5.21
C GLY A 109 -14.02 -11.02 -5.93
N ALA A 110 -13.26 -10.19 -5.21
CA ALA A 110 -12.07 -9.53 -5.74
C ALA A 110 -10.87 -10.48 -5.68
N ARG A 111 -10.14 -10.60 -6.78
CA ARG A 111 -8.97 -11.47 -6.86
C ARG A 111 -7.72 -10.75 -6.39
N TYR A 112 -6.91 -11.46 -5.62
CA TYR A 112 -5.64 -10.96 -5.10
C TYR A 112 -4.60 -12.07 -4.99
N GLN A 113 -3.35 -11.68 -4.84
CA GLN A 113 -2.19 -12.55 -4.62
C GLN A 113 -1.31 -11.95 -3.53
N SER A 114 -0.73 -12.78 -2.68
CA SER A 114 0.28 -12.34 -1.70
C SER A 114 1.65 -12.38 -2.35
N CYS A 115 2.41 -11.31 -2.22
CA CYS A 115 3.70 -11.16 -2.85
C CYS A 115 4.59 -10.19 -2.08
N GLU A 116 5.83 -10.07 -2.52
CA GLU A 116 6.80 -9.10 -2.06
C GLU A 116 7.38 -8.33 -3.25
N LEU A 117 7.80 -7.10 -3.01
CA LEU A 117 8.38 -6.21 -4.01
C LEU A 117 9.84 -6.61 -4.29
N GLY A 118 10.03 -7.37 -5.37
CA GLY A 118 11.36 -7.81 -5.80
C GLY A 118 11.95 -8.95 -4.96
N LYS A 119 13.25 -9.14 -5.07
CA LYS A 119 13.98 -10.18 -4.33
C LYS A 119 14.40 -9.66 -2.96
N VAL A 120 14.11 -10.43 -1.91
CA VAL A 120 14.53 -10.12 -0.53
C VAL A 120 16.04 -9.83 -0.47
N ASP A 121 16.43 -8.83 0.29
CA ASP A 121 17.81 -8.31 0.47
C ASP A 121 18.47 -7.69 -0.78
N LYS A 122 17.88 -7.81 -1.96
CA LYS A 122 18.45 -7.27 -3.21
C LYS A 122 17.55 -6.22 -3.87
N GLY A 123 16.26 -6.37 -3.75
CA GLY A 123 15.26 -5.49 -4.31
C GLY A 123 14.41 -4.84 -3.23
N GLY A 124 13.19 -4.56 -3.57
CA GLY A 124 12.20 -3.96 -2.68
C GLY A 124 12.20 -2.45 -2.69
N GLY A 125 11.28 -1.90 -1.95
CA GLY A 125 11.11 -0.47 -1.76
C GLY A 125 10.24 -0.20 -0.54
N GLY A 126 10.38 1.00 0.04
CA GLY A 126 9.44 1.52 1.02
C GLY A 126 8.24 2.16 0.31
N THR A 127 7.13 2.23 1.01
CA THR A 127 5.89 2.87 0.55
C THR A 127 5.40 3.87 1.58
N ILE A 128 4.34 4.62 1.25
CA ILE A 128 3.67 5.50 2.21
C ILE A 128 3.14 4.72 3.43
N ALA A 129 3.00 3.42 3.34
CA ALA A 129 2.58 2.56 4.46
C ALA A 129 3.45 2.77 5.70
N LEU A 130 4.77 2.91 5.54
CA LEU A 130 5.67 3.19 6.67
C LEU A 130 5.27 4.48 7.42
N THR A 131 4.99 5.54 6.69
CA THR A 131 4.62 6.84 7.29
C THR A 131 3.29 6.77 8.03
N LEU A 132 2.32 6.06 7.49
CA LEU A 132 1.02 5.86 8.12
C LEU A 132 1.12 4.91 9.32
N ALA A 133 1.88 3.83 9.20
CA ALA A 133 2.14 2.89 10.30
C ALA A 133 2.85 3.55 11.47
N ASN A 134 3.82 4.45 11.22
CA ASN A 134 4.49 5.23 12.26
C ASN A 134 3.55 6.19 13.02
N ARG A 135 2.34 6.44 12.50
CA ARG A 135 1.27 7.16 13.18
C ARG A 135 0.32 6.26 13.96
N GLY A 136 0.60 4.96 14.00
CA GLY A 136 -0.19 3.96 14.71
C GLY A 136 -1.39 3.41 13.94
N MET A 137 -1.47 3.63 12.62
CA MET A 137 -2.54 3.06 11.79
C MET A 137 -2.25 1.60 11.43
N ASP A 138 -3.30 0.80 11.29
CA ASP A 138 -3.21 -0.49 10.61
C ASP A 138 -3.15 -0.24 9.10
N VAL A 139 -2.03 -0.57 8.47
CA VAL A 139 -1.82 -0.32 7.04
C VAL A 139 -1.40 -1.58 6.32
N LEU A 140 -1.96 -1.79 5.14
CA LEU A 140 -1.56 -2.85 4.22
C LEU A 140 -1.35 -2.25 2.83
N ASP A 141 -0.23 -2.58 2.18
CA ASP A 141 -0.04 -2.28 0.77
C ASP A 141 -0.86 -3.21 -0.09
N VAL A 142 -1.72 -2.60 -0.91
CA VAL A 142 -2.59 -3.31 -1.85
C VAL A 142 -2.64 -2.54 -3.16
N GLY A 143 -2.00 -3.04 -4.19
CA GLY A 143 -1.94 -2.35 -5.48
C GLY A 143 -2.06 -3.28 -6.67
N VAL A 144 -1.64 -2.81 -7.80
CA VAL A 144 -1.63 -3.60 -9.03
C VAL A 144 -0.20 -3.97 -9.42
N PRO A 145 0.02 -5.20 -9.95
CA PRO A 145 1.31 -5.55 -10.50
C PRO A 145 1.63 -4.71 -11.74
N VAL A 146 2.86 -4.17 -11.81
CA VAL A 146 3.36 -3.44 -12.97
C VAL A 146 4.70 -3.97 -13.43
N MET A 147 4.99 -3.89 -14.71
CA MET A 147 6.32 -4.06 -15.29
C MET A 147 6.84 -2.71 -15.75
N GLY A 148 8.15 -2.51 -15.65
CA GLY A 148 8.78 -1.26 -16.04
C GLY A 148 8.53 -0.12 -15.06
N MET A 149 8.33 -0.45 -13.77
CA MET A 149 8.17 0.55 -12.70
C MET A 149 9.24 1.64 -12.80
N HIS A 150 8.82 2.91 -12.71
CA HIS A 150 9.66 4.10 -12.90
C HIS A 150 10.25 4.27 -14.31
N SER A 151 9.80 3.52 -15.30
CA SER A 151 10.20 3.71 -16.68
C SER A 151 9.22 4.63 -17.44
N PRO A 152 9.62 5.16 -18.63
CA PRO A 152 8.68 5.92 -19.46
C PRO A 152 7.48 5.09 -19.96
N TYR A 153 7.56 3.79 -19.92
CA TYR A 153 6.51 2.86 -20.32
C TYR A 153 6.31 1.81 -19.25
N GLU A 154 5.22 1.93 -18.53
CA GLU A 154 4.80 0.93 -17.56
C GLU A 154 3.65 0.08 -18.13
N LEU A 155 3.66 -1.17 -17.81
CA LEU A 155 2.67 -2.14 -18.26
C LEU A 155 1.95 -2.76 -17.07
N THR A 156 0.63 -2.78 -17.10
CA THR A 156 -0.20 -3.52 -16.15
C THR A 156 -1.34 -4.26 -16.84
N SER A 157 -1.92 -5.21 -16.13
CA SER A 157 -3.07 -5.98 -16.61
C SER A 157 -4.38 -5.24 -16.33
N LYS A 158 -5.22 -5.04 -17.34
CA LYS A 158 -6.58 -4.48 -17.16
C LYS A 158 -7.43 -5.32 -16.20
N PHE A 159 -7.20 -6.63 -16.15
CA PHE A 159 -7.88 -7.50 -15.20
C PHE A 159 -7.49 -7.12 -13.76
N ASP A 160 -6.21 -6.94 -13.49
CA ASP A 160 -5.71 -6.62 -12.15
C ASP A 160 -6.18 -5.24 -11.69
N VAL A 161 -6.20 -4.25 -12.60
CA VAL A 161 -6.79 -2.93 -12.35
C VAL A 161 -8.27 -3.03 -11.98
N TYR A 162 -9.04 -3.87 -12.69
CA TYR A 162 -10.44 -4.08 -12.36
C TYR A 162 -10.64 -4.77 -11.00
N GLN A 163 -9.74 -5.70 -10.64
CA GLN A 163 -9.78 -6.32 -9.31
C GLN A 163 -9.44 -5.30 -8.21
N ALA A 164 -8.50 -4.39 -8.46
CA ALA A 164 -8.18 -3.30 -7.53
C ALA A 164 -9.39 -2.38 -7.31
N TYR A 165 -10.08 -1.99 -8.38
CA TYR A 165 -11.33 -1.23 -8.27
C TYR A 165 -12.36 -1.94 -7.38
N LYS A 166 -12.58 -3.24 -7.58
CA LYS A 166 -13.52 -4.02 -6.76
C LYS A 166 -13.10 -4.09 -5.30
N GLY A 167 -11.81 -4.35 -5.05
CA GLY A 167 -11.27 -4.46 -3.70
C GLY A 167 -11.36 -3.15 -2.94
N TYR A 168 -10.96 -2.04 -3.54
CA TYR A 168 -11.04 -0.72 -2.92
C TYR A 168 -12.48 -0.31 -2.65
N GLN A 169 -13.40 -0.56 -3.59
CA GLN A 169 -14.83 -0.31 -3.37
C GLN A 169 -15.39 -1.13 -2.21
N ALA A 170 -14.95 -2.37 -2.05
CA ALA A 170 -15.39 -3.23 -0.96
C ALA A 170 -14.83 -2.79 0.40
N PHE A 171 -13.59 -2.33 0.44
CA PHE A 171 -12.95 -1.85 1.66
C PHE A 171 -13.56 -0.55 2.18
N LEU A 172 -14.04 0.31 1.31
CA LEU A 172 -14.63 1.61 1.65
C LEU A 172 -16.14 1.54 2.04
N LYS A 173 -16.74 0.38 2.01
CA LYS A 173 -18.14 0.15 2.44
C LYS A 173 -18.24 -0.22 3.91
#